data_8a5a2930641edd56aed91ac664ae5083
#
_entry.id   8a5a2930641edd56aed91ac664ae5083
#
_cell.length_a   1.000
_cell.length_b   1.000
_cell.length_c   1.000
_cell.angle_alpha   90.00
_cell.angle_beta   90.00
_cell.angle_gamma   90.00
#
_symmetry.space_group_name_H-M   'P 1'
#
loop_
_entity.id
_entity.type
_entity.pdbx_description
1 polymer ?
#
loop_
_entity_poly.entity_id
_entity_poly.type
_entity_poly.pdbx_seq_one_letter_code
_entity_poly.pdbx_strand_id
1 'polypeptide(L)'
;MKLIEQPNDGIAPLVNAIESARRSIDILIFRFDQREIEHALAAAVTRGVAVRALIAHANSSGQAGLRQLEMRLLSAGASVVRTADEFVRYHAKFMIVDGQELWLLAFNLTHNDVDRSRSFGVVTRERELVEETARLFEADCKRQHYTAGVPTLVVSPANARQRLARFIKAAKTELLIYDPKISDPQMVHLLDERAKAGVEIRVIGEAARRTGLTVRKLGPMRLHTRTMLRDRECAFLGSQSLREMELDRRREVGIIFGDKAIIERMLATFESDWENSADSAAAAQPRRTPPVAKVAKKVAKALARDLPPVTPVLEETLRELAVEPNGLPLEPEEVEEVVRDAVKEAVKEAVRDVVEEARRASGT
;
A
#
# COMPACT_ATOMS: atom_id res chain seq x y z
N MET A 1 -6.39 22.13 -6.15
CA MET A 1 -5.95 20.72 -6.18
C MET A 1 -6.64 19.96 -7.33
N LYS A 2 -6.20 18.70 -7.66
CA LYS A 2 -6.86 17.82 -8.64
C LYS A 2 -7.01 16.43 -8.02
N LEU A 3 -8.17 15.79 -8.20
CA LEU A 3 -8.43 14.43 -7.77
C LEU A 3 -8.06 13.45 -8.89
N ILE A 4 -7.42 12.35 -8.51
CA ILE A 4 -7.26 11.14 -9.32
C ILE A 4 -8.11 10.05 -8.68
N GLU A 5 -9.00 9.45 -9.45
CA GLU A 5 -9.94 8.43 -8.98
C GLU A 5 -9.77 7.14 -9.76
N GLN A 6 -9.37 6.07 -9.10
CA GLN A 6 -9.23 4.76 -9.71
C GLN A 6 -10.50 3.91 -9.49
N PRO A 7 -10.88 3.11 -10.51
CA PRO A 7 -10.19 2.85 -11.78
C PRO A 7 -10.47 3.85 -12.90
N ASN A 8 -11.30 4.87 -12.69
CA ASN A 8 -11.87 5.71 -13.75
C ASN A 8 -10.82 6.50 -14.53
N ASP A 9 -9.82 7.08 -13.85
CA ASP A 9 -8.81 7.95 -14.48
C ASP A 9 -7.63 7.15 -15.08
N GLY A 10 -7.45 5.89 -14.69
CA GLY A 10 -6.37 5.04 -15.16
C GLY A 10 -4.97 5.59 -14.87
N ILE A 11 -3.99 5.23 -15.69
CA ILE A 11 -2.58 5.61 -15.53
C ILE A 11 -2.19 6.87 -16.32
N ALA A 12 -2.98 7.24 -17.33
CA ALA A 12 -2.66 8.32 -18.26
C ALA A 12 -2.32 9.67 -17.59
N PRO A 13 -2.99 10.12 -16.51
CA PRO A 13 -2.63 11.37 -15.84
C PRO A 13 -1.20 11.37 -15.29
N LEU A 14 -0.72 10.23 -14.76
CA LEU A 14 0.64 10.08 -14.24
C LEU A 14 1.67 10.07 -15.37
N VAL A 15 1.40 9.34 -16.44
CA VAL A 15 2.27 9.30 -17.63
C VAL A 15 2.43 10.71 -18.20
N ASN A 16 1.33 11.44 -18.41
CA ASN A 16 1.35 12.82 -18.92
C ASN A 16 2.14 13.77 -18.01
N ALA A 17 2.07 13.60 -16.69
CA ALA A 17 2.85 14.40 -15.74
C ALA A 17 4.36 14.13 -15.89
N ILE A 18 4.75 12.86 -16.03
CA ILE A 18 6.15 12.47 -16.24
C ILE A 18 6.67 12.98 -17.61
N GLU A 19 5.85 12.87 -18.65
CA GLU A 19 6.21 13.34 -19.98
C GLU A 19 6.36 14.88 -20.06
N SER A 20 5.58 15.62 -19.28
CA SER A 20 5.63 17.07 -19.21
C SER A 20 6.72 17.62 -18.27
N ALA A 21 7.36 16.77 -17.46
CA ALA A 21 8.45 17.18 -16.58
C ALA A 21 9.65 17.76 -17.35
N ARG A 22 10.23 18.85 -16.82
CA ARG A 22 11.31 19.61 -17.46
C ARG A 22 12.61 19.64 -16.67
N ARG A 23 12.56 19.44 -15.34
CA ARG A 23 13.72 19.59 -14.46
C ARG A 23 13.99 18.34 -13.64
N SER A 24 12.98 17.86 -12.90
CA SER A 24 13.19 16.76 -11.98
C SER A 24 11.91 15.96 -11.72
N ILE A 25 12.09 14.68 -11.40
CA ILE A 25 11.06 13.79 -10.88
C ILE A 25 11.64 13.06 -9.69
N ASP A 26 11.02 13.24 -8.50
CA ASP A 26 11.28 12.45 -7.31
C ASP A 26 10.12 11.51 -7.09
N ILE A 27 10.35 10.20 -7.05
CA ILE A 27 9.28 9.21 -6.93
C ILE A 27 9.60 8.18 -5.85
N LEU A 28 8.60 7.93 -4.96
CA LEU A 28 8.67 6.87 -3.96
C LEU A 28 7.82 5.66 -4.39
N ILE A 29 8.46 4.50 -4.51
CA ILE A 29 7.88 3.27 -5.07
C ILE A 29 7.88 2.17 -4.02
N PHE A 30 6.69 1.60 -3.75
CA PHE A 30 6.53 0.41 -2.91
C PHE A 30 6.24 -0.85 -3.74
N ARG A 31 5.33 -0.77 -4.74
CA ARG A 31 5.04 -1.82 -5.71
C ARG A 31 4.87 -1.21 -7.08
N PHE A 32 5.32 -1.94 -8.09
CA PHE A 32 5.39 -1.42 -9.43
C PHE A 32 5.30 -2.55 -10.47
N ASP A 33 4.39 -2.43 -11.44
CA ASP A 33 4.31 -3.31 -12.61
C ASP A 33 3.83 -2.56 -13.88
N GLN A 34 3.73 -1.22 -13.82
CA GLN A 34 3.27 -0.36 -14.93
C GLN A 34 4.42 -0.01 -15.88
N ARG A 35 4.52 -0.74 -16.98
CA ARG A 35 5.59 -0.52 -17.98
C ARG A 35 5.53 0.87 -18.62
N GLU A 36 4.33 1.43 -18.81
CA GLU A 36 4.14 2.76 -19.40
C GLU A 36 4.80 3.85 -18.53
N ILE A 37 4.66 3.77 -17.21
CA ILE A 37 5.36 4.67 -16.27
C ILE A 37 6.87 4.47 -16.35
N GLU A 38 7.34 3.23 -16.44
CA GLU A 38 8.78 2.94 -16.55
C GLU A 38 9.37 3.55 -17.84
N HIS A 39 8.68 3.37 -18.97
CA HIS A 39 9.08 3.97 -20.25
C HIS A 39 9.06 5.50 -20.19
N ALA A 40 8.03 6.10 -19.57
CA ALA A 40 7.94 7.55 -19.42
C ALA A 40 9.08 8.11 -18.54
N LEU A 41 9.46 7.41 -17.44
CA LEU A 41 10.60 7.79 -16.61
C LEU A 41 11.93 7.69 -17.38
N ALA A 42 12.15 6.62 -18.14
CA ALA A 42 13.33 6.46 -18.99
C ALA A 42 13.41 7.56 -20.06
N ALA A 43 12.29 7.87 -20.71
CA ALA A 43 12.21 8.96 -21.70
C ALA A 43 12.46 10.34 -21.04
N ALA A 44 12.03 10.56 -19.80
CA ALA A 44 12.33 11.77 -19.04
C ALA A 44 13.83 11.94 -18.83
N VAL A 45 14.55 10.87 -18.42
CA VAL A 45 16.01 10.88 -18.31
C VAL A 45 16.66 11.23 -19.63
N THR A 46 16.23 10.63 -20.74
CA THR A 46 16.74 10.92 -22.08
C THR A 46 16.56 12.39 -22.48
N ARG A 47 15.50 13.06 -22.00
CA ARG A 47 15.26 14.50 -22.19
C ARG A 47 16.14 15.38 -21.29
N GLY A 48 16.94 14.80 -20.40
CA GLY A 48 17.78 15.53 -19.44
C GLY A 48 17.08 15.87 -18.11
N VAL A 49 15.89 15.27 -17.83
CA VAL A 49 15.22 15.42 -16.55
C VAL A 49 15.91 14.58 -15.48
N ALA A 50 16.21 15.19 -14.32
CA ALA A 50 16.80 14.48 -13.20
C ALA A 50 15.74 13.57 -12.53
N VAL A 51 15.81 12.26 -12.78
CA VAL A 51 14.88 11.29 -12.17
C VAL A 51 15.56 10.62 -10.98
N ARG A 52 14.92 10.71 -9.80
CA ARG A 52 15.34 10.05 -8.57
C ARG A 52 14.22 9.12 -8.07
N ALA A 53 14.53 7.85 -7.88
CA ALA A 53 13.60 6.86 -7.37
C ALA A 53 14.03 6.37 -5.98
N LEU A 54 13.16 6.52 -4.99
CA LEU A 54 13.30 5.89 -3.68
C LEU A 54 12.45 4.62 -3.68
N ILE A 55 13.11 3.45 -3.68
CA ILE A 55 12.45 2.14 -3.78
C ILE A 55 12.43 1.49 -2.40
N ALA A 56 11.28 0.96 -2.00
CA ALA A 56 11.16 0.23 -0.74
C ALA A 56 12.16 -0.93 -0.66
N HIS A 57 12.87 -1.06 0.48
CA HIS A 57 13.85 -2.12 0.72
C HIS A 57 13.22 -3.50 0.56
N ALA A 58 12.03 -3.70 1.15
CA ALA A 58 11.28 -4.94 1.05
C ALA A 58 9.78 -4.72 0.84
N ASN A 59 9.14 -5.64 0.14
CA ASN A 59 7.68 -5.73 0.05
C ASN A 59 7.22 -7.19 0.22
N SER A 60 5.92 -7.39 0.43
CA SER A 60 5.33 -8.74 0.61
C SER A 60 5.31 -9.60 -0.67
N SER A 61 5.73 -9.06 -1.81
CA SER A 61 5.75 -9.75 -3.11
C SER A 61 7.14 -10.27 -3.48
N GLY A 62 8.11 -10.18 -2.55
CA GLY A 62 9.50 -10.53 -2.78
C GLY A 62 10.34 -9.37 -3.33
N GLN A 63 11.66 -9.50 -3.19
CA GLN A 63 12.62 -8.46 -3.59
C GLN A 63 12.96 -8.51 -5.10
N ALA A 64 12.79 -9.67 -5.74
CA ALA A 64 13.22 -9.88 -7.12
C ALA A 64 12.62 -8.86 -8.12
N GLY A 65 11.31 -8.59 -8.03
CA GLY A 65 10.66 -7.62 -8.91
C GLY A 65 11.14 -6.18 -8.70
N LEU A 66 11.41 -5.79 -7.46
CA LEU A 66 11.94 -4.45 -7.15
C LEU A 66 13.41 -4.33 -7.55
N ARG A 67 14.23 -5.39 -7.40
CA ARG A 67 15.63 -5.40 -7.87
C ARG A 67 15.69 -5.25 -9.40
N GLN A 68 14.83 -5.95 -10.13
CA GLN A 68 14.76 -5.81 -11.59
C GLN A 68 14.36 -4.40 -12.01
N LEU A 69 13.36 -3.79 -11.34
CA LEU A 69 12.97 -2.39 -11.58
C LEU A 69 14.15 -1.44 -11.32
N GLU A 70 14.85 -1.59 -10.20
CA GLU A 70 16.03 -0.82 -9.85
C GLU A 70 17.09 -0.88 -10.97
N MET A 71 17.43 -2.09 -11.42
CA MET A 71 18.41 -2.27 -12.50
C MET A 71 18.00 -1.59 -13.80
N ARG A 72 16.71 -1.67 -14.17
CA ARG A 72 16.21 -1.00 -15.37
C ARG A 72 16.22 0.52 -15.25
N LEU A 73 15.86 1.08 -14.09
CA LEU A 73 15.91 2.52 -13.85
C LEU A 73 17.36 3.03 -13.83
N LEU A 74 18.28 2.31 -13.20
CA LEU A 74 19.72 2.63 -13.24
C LEU A 74 20.27 2.57 -14.68
N SER A 75 19.91 1.54 -15.44
CA SER A 75 20.33 1.41 -16.85
C SER A 75 19.77 2.53 -17.73
N ALA A 76 18.61 3.08 -17.38
CA ALA A 76 18.03 4.25 -18.04
C ALA A 76 18.71 5.57 -17.61
N GLY A 77 19.61 5.57 -16.62
CA GLY A 77 20.32 6.74 -16.11
C GLY A 77 19.60 7.46 -14.96
N ALA A 78 18.56 6.89 -14.35
CA ALA A 78 17.96 7.43 -13.15
C ALA A 78 18.83 7.18 -11.92
N SER A 79 18.74 8.05 -10.92
CA SER A 79 19.33 7.80 -9.59
C SER A 79 18.37 6.96 -8.76
N VAL A 80 18.84 5.87 -8.20
CA VAL A 80 18.01 4.98 -7.37
C VAL A 80 18.60 4.86 -5.97
N VAL A 81 17.73 4.97 -4.96
CA VAL A 81 18.06 4.77 -3.55
C VAL A 81 17.12 3.74 -2.98
N ARG A 82 17.62 2.86 -2.13
CA ARG A 82 16.80 1.95 -1.32
C ARG A 82 16.48 2.57 0.02
N THR A 83 15.22 2.43 0.46
CA THR A 83 14.83 2.85 1.82
C THR A 83 15.65 2.11 2.87
N ALA A 84 15.77 2.71 4.06
CA ALA A 84 16.31 2.00 5.22
C ALA A 84 15.37 0.86 5.66
N ASP A 85 15.85 0.02 6.55
CA ASP A 85 15.11 -1.09 7.18
C ASP A 85 14.58 -0.76 8.59
N GLU A 86 14.72 0.50 9.02
CA GLU A 86 14.29 0.99 10.33
C GLU A 86 12.78 0.86 10.57
N PHE A 87 11.96 0.91 9.52
CA PHE A 87 10.52 0.70 9.60
C PHE A 87 10.15 -0.69 9.09
N VAL A 88 9.15 -1.30 9.72
CA VAL A 88 8.58 -2.59 9.25
C VAL A 88 8.23 -2.54 7.77
N ARG A 89 7.91 -1.35 7.24
CA ARG A 89 7.62 -1.14 5.83
C ARG A 89 7.62 0.34 5.44
N TYR A 90 8.22 0.66 4.30
CA TYR A 90 7.99 1.91 3.59
C TYR A 90 6.82 1.73 2.62
N HIS A 91 5.65 2.29 2.96
CA HIS A 91 4.42 2.07 2.21
C HIS A 91 3.82 3.36 1.64
N ALA A 92 4.47 4.48 1.80
CA ALA A 92 4.12 5.75 1.16
C ALA A 92 4.24 5.65 -0.38
N LYS A 93 3.44 6.42 -1.10
CA LYS A 93 3.45 6.53 -2.55
C LYS A 93 3.21 7.97 -2.93
N PHE A 94 4.21 8.59 -3.51
CA PHE A 94 4.10 9.95 -4.03
C PHE A 94 5.12 10.20 -5.14
N MET A 95 4.87 11.22 -5.92
CA MET A 95 5.79 11.74 -6.91
C MET A 95 5.79 13.27 -6.83
N ILE A 96 6.97 13.87 -6.94
CA ILE A 96 7.15 15.32 -7.01
C ILE A 96 7.72 15.63 -8.39
N VAL A 97 7.03 16.47 -9.14
CA VAL A 97 7.43 16.88 -10.49
C VAL A 97 7.95 18.31 -10.44
N ASP A 98 9.16 18.51 -10.97
CA ASP A 98 9.84 19.80 -11.09
C ASP A 98 10.01 20.59 -9.77
N GLY A 99 9.84 19.91 -8.62
CA GLY A 99 9.82 20.53 -7.31
C GLY A 99 8.64 21.49 -7.09
N GLN A 100 7.57 21.36 -7.89
CA GLN A 100 6.43 22.27 -7.89
C GLN A 100 5.07 21.58 -7.78
N GLU A 101 5.00 20.30 -8.12
CA GLU A 101 3.74 19.57 -8.15
C GLU A 101 3.91 18.26 -7.39
N LEU A 102 3.09 18.06 -6.36
CA LEU A 102 3.02 16.85 -5.56
C LEU A 102 1.85 15.99 -6.02
N TRP A 103 2.12 14.75 -6.36
CA TRP A 103 1.21 13.65 -6.60
C TRP A 103 1.25 12.72 -5.40
N LEU A 104 0.23 12.76 -4.54
CA LEU A 104 0.12 11.86 -3.38
C LEU A 104 -0.92 10.80 -3.68
N LEU A 105 -0.52 9.52 -3.63
CA LEU A 105 -1.31 8.40 -4.10
C LEU A 105 -1.65 7.44 -2.94
N ALA A 106 -2.92 7.05 -2.83
CA ALA A 106 -3.31 5.95 -1.94
C ALA A 106 -3.17 4.57 -2.62
N PHE A 107 -2.66 4.51 -3.85
CA PHE A 107 -2.49 3.29 -4.64
C PHE A 107 -1.05 3.11 -5.11
N ASN A 108 -0.67 1.86 -5.37
CA ASN A 108 0.61 1.55 -6.00
C ASN A 108 0.50 1.69 -7.52
N LEU A 109 1.65 1.83 -8.18
CA LEU A 109 1.76 1.85 -9.63
C LEU A 109 1.70 0.41 -10.17
N THR A 110 0.55 -0.26 -9.94
CA THR A 110 0.29 -1.63 -10.38
C THR A 110 -1.06 -1.73 -11.09
N HIS A 111 -1.17 -2.62 -12.07
CA HIS A 111 -2.43 -2.91 -12.76
C HIS A 111 -3.56 -3.25 -11.79
N ASN A 112 -3.27 -4.01 -10.73
CA ASN A 112 -4.30 -4.36 -9.77
C ASN A 112 -4.85 -3.15 -9.00
N ASP A 113 -3.98 -2.18 -8.66
CA ASP A 113 -4.40 -1.01 -7.90
C ASP A 113 -5.04 0.07 -8.81
N VAL A 114 -4.56 0.22 -10.05
CA VAL A 114 -5.06 1.21 -11.00
C VAL A 114 -6.36 0.75 -11.66
N ASP A 115 -6.43 -0.50 -12.15
CA ASP A 115 -7.52 -0.95 -13.03
C ASP A 115 -8.65 -1.66 -12.27
N ARG A 116 -8.41 -2.15 -11.04
CA ARG A 116 -9.33 -3.05 -10.33
C ARG A 116 -9.64 -2.65 -8.90
N SER A 117 -9.18 -1.49 -8.47
CA SER A 117 -9.36 -1.07 -7.07
C SER A 117 -9.99 0.31 -6.99
N ARG A 118 -10.91 0.50 -6.04
CA ARG A 118 -11.29 1.85 -5.60
C ARG A 118 -10.12 2.45 -4.85
N SER A 119 -9.54 3.50 -5.43
CA SER A 119 -8.50 4.28 -4.79
C SER A 119 -8.49 5.72 -5.28
N PHE A 120 -7.85 6.58 -4.50
CA PHE A 120 -7.72 7.99 -4.81
C PHE A 120 -6.26 8.44 -4.80
N GLY A 121 -5.99 9.50 -5.50
CA GLY A 121 -4.80 10.31 -5.39
C GLY A 121 -5.16 11.78 -5.48
N VAL A 122 -4.31 12.65 -4.98
CA VAL A 122 -4.45 14.10 -5.15
C VAL A 122 -3.19 14.70 -5.71
N VAL A 123 -3.40 15.70 -6.55
CA VAL A 123 -2.33 16.51 -7.13
C VAL A 123 -2.46 17.92 -6.59
N THR A 124 -1.38 18.45 -6.06
CA THR A 124 -1.34 19.82 -5.53
C THR A 124 -0.07 20.55 -5.91
N ARG A 125 -0.19 21.88 -6.04
CA ARG A 125 0.94 22.81 -6.18
C ARG A 125 1.07 23.73 -4.95
N GLU A 126 0.43 23.34 -3.84
CA GLU A 126 0.57 24.05 -2.58
C GLU A 126 2.02 23.95 -2.10
N ARG A 127 2.67 25.10 -2.09
CA ARG A 127 4.13 25.20 -1.92
C ARG A 127 4.61 24.54 -0.62
N GLU A 128 3.91 24.78 0.49
CA GLU A 128 4.28 24.20 1.78
C GLU A 128 4.22 22.65 1.76
N LEU A 129 3.20 22.07 1.14
CA LEU A 129 3.07 20.61 1.01
C LEU A 129 4.14 20.01 0.09
N VAL A 130 4.43 20.68 -1.03
CA VAL A 130 5.49 20.24 -1.96
C VAL A 130 6.86 20.26 -1.28
N GLU A 131 7.22 21.39 -0.65
CA GLU A 131 8.50 21.56 0.05
C GLU A 131 8.64 20.59 1.23
N GLU A 132 7.55 20.38 2.01
CA GLU A 132 7.56 19.45 3.14
C GLU A 132 7.74 18.00 2.67
N THR A 133 7.04 17.61 1.60
CA THR A 133 7.18 16.26 1.04
C THR A 133 8.56 16.05 0.42
N ALA A 134 9.15 17.07 -0.19
CA ALA A 134 10.53 17.04 -0.67
C ALA A 134 11.54 16.85 0.48
N ARG A 135 11.33 17.53 1.63
CA ARG A 135 12.16 17.31 2.83
C ARG A 135 12.03 15.88 3.37
N LEU A 136 10.81 15.32 3.37
CA LEU A 136 10.60 13.92 3.73
C LEU A 136 11.35 12.98 2.79
N PHE A 137 11.24 13.20 1.47
CA PHE A 137 11.94 12.42 0.47
C PHE A 137 13.47 12.45 0.67
N GLU A 138 14.04 13.64 0.89
CA GLU A 138 15.45 13.81 1.16
C GLU A 138 15.90 13.11 2.46
N ALA A 139 15.11 13.23 3.53
CA ALA A 139 15.40 12.56 4.80
C ALA A 139 15.42 11.04 4.63
N ASP A 140 14.40 10.47 3.95
CA ASP A 140 14.32 9.04 3.70
C ASP A 140 15.44 8.54 2.75
N CYS A 141 15.82 9.32 1.73
CA CYS A 141 16.97 9.01 0.85
C CYS A 141 18.30 9.00 1.61
N LYS A 142 18.47 9.93 2.54
CA LYS A 142 19.69 10.07 3.35
C LYS A 142 19.67 9.24 4.63
N ARG A 143 18.60 8.48 4.87
CA ARG A 143 18.38 7.70 6.10
C ARG A 143 18.49 8.56 7.37
N GLN A 144 17.92 9.76 7.31
CA GLN A 144 17.92 10.74 8.40
C GLN A 144 16.54 10.79 9.07
N HIS A 145 16.54 11.15 10.35
CA HIS A 145 15.30 11.35 11.07
C HIS A 145 14.50 12.51 10.45
N TYR A 146 13.20 12.24 10.20
CA TYR A 146 12.27 13.25 9.70
C TYR A 146 11.36 13.75 10.81
N THR A 147 11.25 15.09 10.92
CA THR A 147 10.32 15.78 11.81
C THR A 147 9.27 16.52 10.97
N ALA A 148 8.00 16.22 11.21
CA ALA A 148 6.90 16.80 10.46
C ALA A 148 6.72 18.30 10.83
N GLY A 149 6.82 19.17 9.83
CA GLY A 149 6.65 20.63 9.99
C GLY A 149 5.26 21.13 9.63
N VAL A 150 4.63 20.58 8.60
CA VAL A 150 3.33 21.04 8.08
C VAL A 150 2.18 20.21 8.67
N PRO A 151 1.21 20.84 9.35
CA PRO A 151 0.12 20.12 10.03
C PRO A 151 -0.79 19.30 9.11
N THR A 152 -0.93 19.72 7.86
CA THR A 152 -1.78 19.07 6.85
C THR A 152 -1.10 17.88 6.17
N LEU A 153 0.23 17.76 6.24
CA LEU A 153 0.94 16.54 5.82
C LEU A 153 0.96 15.54 6.98
N VAL A 154 0.36 14.39 6.76
CA VAL A 154 0.22 13.30 7.74
C VAL A 154 1.26 12.24 7.43
N VAL A 155 2.24 12.06 8.32
CA VAL A 155 3.36 11.13 8.13
C VAL A 155 3.47 10.16 9.29
N SER A 156 3.43 8.87 9.02
CA SER A 156 3.72 7.83 10.00
C SER A 156 5.23 7.55 10.08
N PRO A 157 5.75 7.28 11.25
CA PRO A 157 5.15 7.39 12.59
C PRO A 157 5.17 8.80 13.17
N ALA A 158 5.67 9.82 12.44
CA ALA A 158 6.03 11.13 12.99
C ALA A 158 4.84 11.90 13.62
N ASN A 159 3.68 11.95 12.93
CA ASN A 159 2.53 12.71 13.42
C ASN A 159 1.16 12.05 13.13
N ALA A 160 1.12 10.95 12.39
CA ALA A 160 -0.12 10.37 11.86
C ALA A 160 -1.15 10.07 12.95
N ARG A 161 -0.78 9.36 14.01
CA ARG A 161 -1.67 9.04 15.12
C ARG A 161 -2.34 10.29 15.70
N GLN A 162 -1.55 11.31 15.99
CA GLN A 162 -2.08 12.55 16.57
C GLN A 162 -3.00 13.31 15.59
N ARG A 163 -2.61 13.40 14.32
CA ARG A 163 -3.37 14.13 13.30
C ARG A 163 -4.70 13.46 12.99
N LEU A 164 -4.69 12.12 12.81
CA LEU A 164 -5.92 11.37 12.53
C LEU A 164 -6.84 11.32 13.74
N ALA A 165 -6.31 11.19 14.96
CA ALA A 165 -7.11 11.31 16.17
C ALA A 165 -7.80 12.68 16.27
N ARG A 166 -7.09 13.78 15.99
CA ARG A 166 -7.68 15.12 15.95
C ARG A 166 -8.72 15.27 14.84
N PHE A 167 -8.46 14.67 13.67
CA PHE A 167 -9.40 14.69 12.55
C PHE A 167 -10.73 14.03 12.94
N ILE A 168 -10.69 12.86 13.57
CA ILE A 168 -11.87 12.12 14.04
C ILE A 168 -12.60 12.90 15.14
N LYS A 169 -11.87 13.41 16.15
CA LYS A 169 -12.45 14.19 17.27
C LYS A 169 -13.17 15.45 16.81
N ALA A 170 -12.74 16.04 15.72
CA ALA A 170 -13.32 17.28 15.19
C ALA A 170 -14.61 17.06 14.38
N ALA A 171 -15.04 15.82 14.13
CA ALA A 171 -16.30 15.52 13.45
C ALA A 171 -17.50 15.99 14.28
N LYS A 172 -18.44 16.67 13.65
CA LYS A 172 -19.63 17.27 14.29
C LYS A 172 -20.93 16.62 13.84
N THR A 173 -21.04 16.31 12.56
CA THR A 173 -22.28 15.83 11.94
C THR A 173 -22.11 14.46 11.28
N GLU A 174 -21.08 14.31 10.43
CA GLU A 174 -20.84 13.06 9.74
C GLU A 174 -19.35 12.75 9.57
N LEU A 175 -19.03 11.45 9.46
CA LEU A 175 -17.72 10.96 9.12
C LEU A 175 -17.86 9.74 8.20
N LEU A 176 -17.45 9.91 6.95
CA LEU A 176 -17.49 8.87 5.93
C LEU A 176 -16.08 8.31 5.74
N ILE A 177 -15.94 6.99 5.85
CA ILE A 177 -14.63 6.35 5.92
C ILE A 177 -14.52 5.24 4.87
N TYR A 178 -13.49 5.32 4.05
CA TYR A 178 -12.94 4.19 3.33
C TYR A 178 -11.70 3.67 4.07
N ASP A 179 -11.76 2.50 4.64
CA ASP A 179 -10.60 1.88 5.29
C ASP A 179 -10.66 0.35 5.15
N PRO A 180 -9.67 -0.29 4.51
CA PRO A 180 -9.63 -1.74 4.41
C PRO A 180 -9.72 -2.47 5.74
N LYS A 181 -9.24 -1.83 6.84
CA LYS A 181 -9.34 -2.43 8.17
C LYS A 181 -9.06 -1.44 9.30
N ILE A 182 -10.08 -1.08 10.03
CA ILE A 182 -10.00 -0.31 11.28
C ILE A 182 -9.82 -1.28 12.45
N SER A 183 -8.70 -1.21 13.18
CA SER A 183 -8.44 -2.12 14.29
C SER A 183 -7.55 -1.52 15.41
N ASP A 184 -7.13 -0.26 15.30
CA ASP A 184 -6.40 0.42 16.37
C ASP A 184 -7.36 0.73 17.52
N PRO A 185 -7.09 0.28 18.77
CA PRO A 185 -8.03 0.45 19.89
C PRO A 185 -8.37 1.90 20.20
N GLN A 186 -7.40 2.81 20.10
CA GLN A 186 -7.62 4.23 20.36
C GLN A 186 -8.50 4.87 19.28
N MET A 187 -8.26 4.55 18.01
CA MET A 187 -9.06 5.08 16.90
C MET A 187 -10.48 4.53 16.95
N VAL A 188 -10.66 3.24 17.23
CA VAL A 188 -11.97 2.62 17.45
C VAL A 188 -12.72 3.32 18.58
N HIS A 189 -12.07 3.56 19.72
CA HIS A 189 -12.67 4.26 20.85
C HIS A 189 -13.12 5.69 20.46
N LEU A 190 -12.31 6.44 19.73
CA LEU A 190 -12.67 7.78 19.26
C LEU A 190 -13.86 7.77 18.31
N LEU A 191 -13.96 6.79 17.41
CA LEU A 191 -15.13 6.62 16.54
C LEU A 191 -16.38 6.32 17.35
N ASP A 192 -16.30 5.43 18.32
CA ASP A 192 -17.44 5.14 19.23
C ASP A 192 -17.86 6.37 20.04
N GLU A 193 -16.92 7.18 20.53
CA GLU A 193 -17.23 8.44 21.23
C GLU A 193 -17.98 9.41 20.33
N ARG A 194 -17.55 9.54 19.06
CA ARG A 194 -18.24 10.45 18.11
C ARG A 194 -19.60 9.94 17.73
N ALA A 195 -19.77 8.62 17.49
CA ALA A 195 -21.08 8.03 17.23
C ALA A 195 -22.05 8.25 18.40
N LYS A 196 -21.60 8.05 19.65
CA LYS A 196 -22.39 8.34 20.86
C LYS A 196 -22.75 9.82 21.01
N ALA A 197 -21.90 10.71 20.48
CA ALA A 197 -22.16 12.15 20.46
C ALA A 197 -23.12 12.59 19.31
N GLY A 198 -23.65 11.64 18.54
CA GLY A 198 -24.62 11.89 17.47
C GLY A 198 -23.99 12.11 16.09
N VAL A 199 -22.69 11.87 15.91
CA VAL A 199 -22.05 11.91 14.58
C VAL A 199 -22.44 10.66 13.79
N GLU A 200 -22.96 10.85 12.59
CA GLU A 200 -23.22 9.75 11.66
C GLU A 200 -21.91 9.20 11.12
N ILE A 201 -21.60 7.92 11.38
CA ILE A 201 -20.35 7.30 10.93
C ILE A 201 -20.65 6.12 10.00
N ARG A 202 -20.27 6.26 8.73
CA ARG A 202 -20.40 5.23 7.70
C ARG A 202 -19.02 4.76 7.24
N VAL A 203 -18.81 3.44 7.25
CA VAL A 203 -17.53 2.83 6.88
C VAL A 203 -17.70 1.88 5.71
N ILE A 204 -16.99 2.11 4.62
CA ILE A 204 -16.78 1.12 3.56
C ILE A 204 -15.45 0.43 3.83
N GLY A 205 -15.50 -0.85 4.24
CA GLY A 205 -14.32 -1.63 4.59
C GLY A 205 -14.55 -2.65 5.70
N GLU A 206 -13.62 -2.72 6.64
CA GLU A 206 -13.74 -3.59 7.81
C GLU A 206 -13.44 -2.82 9.10
N ALA A 207 -14.23 -3.05 10.13
CA ALA A 207 -13.98 -2.50 11.46
C ALA A 207 -14.06 -3.60 12.51
N ALA A 208 -13.44 -3.39 13.68
CA ALA A 208 -13.51 -4.31 14.80
C ALA A 208 -14.99 -4.47 15.26
N ARG A 209 -15.43 -5.70 15.55
CA ARG A 209 -16.83 -6.09 15.79
C ARG A 209 -17.56 -5.39 16.94
N ARG A 210 -16.89 -4.56 17.73
CA ARG A 210 -17.46 -3.87 18.90
C ARG A 210 -17.80 -2.40 18.65
N THR A 211 -17.62 -1.94 17.43
CA THR A 211 -17.94 -0.56 17.05
C THR A 211 -19.42 -0.48 16.70
N GLY A 212 -20.17 0.42 17.32
CA GLY A 212 -21.56 0.73 16.92
C GLY A 212 -21.65 1.43 15.53
N LEU A 213 -20.69 1.20 14.66
CA LEU A 213 -20.57 1.83 13.35
C LEU A 213 -21.34 1.07 12.29
N THR A 214 -21.92 1.78 11.33
CA THR A 214 -22.48 1.16 10.13
C THR A 214 -21.34 0.83 9.17
N VAL A 215 -21.10 -0.47 8.96
CA VAL A 215 -19.98 -0.97 8.15
C VAL A 215 -20.51 -1.77 6.96
N ARG A 216 -20.09 -1.40 5.76
CA ARG A 216 -20.39 -2.10 4.52
C ARG A 216 -19.12 -2.54 3.80
N LYS A 217 -19.24 -3.59 2.98
CA LYS A 217 -18.16 -4.03 2.10
C LYS A 217 -18.39 -3.49 0.71
N LEU A 218 -17.36 -2.89 0.14
CA LEU A 218 -17.38 -2.50 -1.28
C LEU A 218 -17.72 -3.71 -2.14
N GLY A 219 -18.58 -3.51 -3.14
CA GLY A 219 -19.08 -4.54 -4.03
C GLY A 219 -17.97 -5.26 -4.84
N PRO A 220 -18.02 -5.28 -6.18
CA PRO A 220 -17.09 -6.11 -6.98
C PRO A 220 -15.65 -5.60 -7.00
N MET A 221 -15.42 -4.33 -6.69
CA MET A 221 -14.07 -3.73 -6.67
C MET A 221 -13.34 -4.00 -5.37
N ARG A 222 -12.01 -4.08 -5.48
CA ARG A 222 -11.14 -4.14 -4.31
C ARG A 222 -11.04 -2.75 -3.66
N LEU A 223 -11.27 -2.65 -2.37
CA LEU A 223 -10.99 -1.44 -1.61
C LEU A 223 -9.48 -1.31 -1.36
N HIS A 224 -8.89 -0.21 -1.81
CA HIS A 224 -7.46 0.06 -1.56
C HIS A 224 -7.20 1.46 -0.98
N THR A 225 -8.12 2.41 -1.13
CA THR A 225 -7.95 3.75 -0.54
C THR A 225 -8.07 3.76 0.98
N ARG A 226 -7.45 4.74 1.62
CA ARG A 226 -7.63 5.14 3.01
C ARG A 226 -8.01 6.61 3.01
N THR A 227 -9.27 6.84 3.23
CA THR A 227 -9.86 8.17 3.04
C THR A 227 -10.91 8.40 4.10
N MET A 228 -10.95 9.59 4.66
CA MET A 228 -12.01 10.05 5.55
C MET A 228 -12.54 11.38 5.05
N LEU A 229 -13.87 11.50 4.98
CA LEU A 229 -14.57 12.74 4.67
C LEU A 229 -15.33 13.18 5.93
N ARG A 230 -15.05 14.37 6.42
CA ARG A 230 -15.59 14.90 7.65
C ARG A 230 -16.48 16.11 7.37
N ASP A 231 -17.72 16.06 7.85
CA ASP A 231 -18.70 17.16 7.83
C ASP A 231 -18.87 17.80 6.43
N ARG A 232 -18.56 17.07 5.36
CA ARG A 232 -18.58 17.53 3.94
C ARG A 232 -17.63 18.69 3.62
N GLU A 233 -16.73 19.02 4.53
CA GLU A 233 -15.87 20.22 4.45
C GLU A 233 -14.37 19.88 4.45
N CYS A 234 -14.00 18.72 4.96
CA CYS A 234 -12.60 18.37 5.16
C CYS A 234 -12.37 16.89 4.81
N ALA A 235 -11.30 16.62 4.10
CA ALA A 235 -10.90 15.26 3.72
C ALA A 235 -9.52 14.91 4.25
N PHE A 236 -9.33 13.68 4.64
CA PHE A 236 -8.04 13.01 4.74
C PHE A 236 -7.93 11.99 3.60
N LEU A 237 -6.80 11.98 2.91
CA LEU A 237 -6.43 10.97 1.93
C LEU A 237 -4.99 10.55 2.17
N GLY A 238 -4.76 9.23 2.27
CA GLY A 238 -3.41 8.72 2.51
C GLY A 238 -3.25 7.22 2.30
N SER A 239 -2.13 6.72 2.77
CA SER A 239 -1.81 5.30 2.76
C SER A 239 -2.04 4.63 4.12
N GLN A 240 -2.36 5.39 5.17
CA GLN A 240 -2.57 4.92 6.53
C GLN A 240 -3.98 4.38 6.75
N SER A 241 -4.15 3.09 7.07
CA SER A 241 -5.34 2.59 7.76
C SER A 241 -5.29 2.94 9.25
N LEU A 242 -6.46 2.98 9.90
CA LEU A 242 -6.57 3.15 11.34
C LEU A 242 -6.17 1.86 12.08
N ARG A 243 -4.87 1.52 11.95
CA ARG A 243 -4.22 0.33 12.54
C ARG A 243 -2.90 0.75 13.17
N GLU A 244 -2.61 0.23 14.36
CA GLU A 244 -1.36 0.52 15.08
C GLU A 244 -0.11 0.39 14.19
N MET A 245 -0.01 -0.73 13.46
CA MET A 245 1.12 -0.98 12.57
C MET A 245 1.35 0.13 11.54
N GLU A 246 0.26 0.67 10.96
CA GLU A 246 0.32 1.70 9.91
C GLU A 246 0.48 3.10 10.50
N LEU A 247 0.04 3.31 11.73
CA LEU A 247 0.18 4.60 12.42
C LEU A 247 1.58 4.79 13.02
N ASP A 248 2.18 3.70 13.58
CA ASP A 248 3.35 3.84 14.45
C ASP A 248 4.60 3.08 13.99
N ARG A 249 4.47 2.15 13.02
CA ARG A 249 5.57 1.23 12.67
C ARG A 249 5.97 1.25 11.19
N ARG A 250 5.25 1.98 10.36
CA ARG A 250 5.50 2.08 8.93
C ARG A 250 5.74 3.52 8.52
N ARG A 251 6.44 3.71 7.40
CA ARG A 251 6.45 4.98 6.69
C ARG A 251 5.22 5.03 5.79
N GLU A 252 4.23 5.82 6.17
CA GLU A 252 3.02 6.09 5.42
C GLU A 252 2.87 7.61 5.25
N VAL A 253 2.20 8.05 4.17
CA VAL A 253 1.97 9.48 3.91
C VAL A 253 0.53 9.72 3.51
N GLY A 254 -0.03 10.82 3.98
CA GLY A 254 -1.36 11.32 3.63
C GLY A 254 -1.43 12.83 3.78
N ILE A 255 -2.54 13.40 3.33
CA ILE A 255 -2.82 14.82 3.49
C ILE A 255 -4.23 15.07 4.02
N ILE A 256 -4.41 16.19 4.73
CA ILE A 256 -5.70 16.73 5.15
C ILE A 256 -5.93 18.03 4.37
N PHE A 257 -7.09 18.15 3.72
CA PHE A 257 -7.41 19.30 2.88
C PHE A 257 -8.89 19.67 2.91
N GLY A 258 -9.22 20.90 2.49
CA GLY A 258 -10.57 21.45 2.43
C GLY A 258 -10.99 21.92 1.04
N ASP A 259 -10.44 21.33 -0.06
CA ASP A 259 -10.82 21.69 -1.43
C ASP A 259 -12.24 21.20 -1.72
N LYS A 260 -13.17 22.14 -1.81
CA LYS A 260 -14.61 21.89 -1.93
C LYS A 260 -14.95 21.04 -3.16
N ALA A 261 -14.38 21.35 -4.31
CA ALA A 261 -14.70 20.65 -5.57
C ALA A 261 -14.24 19.19 -5.52
N ILE A 262 -13.08 18.93 -4.92
CA ILE A 262 -12.58 17.58 -4.72
C ILE A 262 -13.43 16.81 -3.72
N ILE A 263 -13.77 17.44 -2.60
CA ILE A 263 -14.60 16.82 -1.56
C ILE A 263 -15.98 16.45 -2.12
N GLU A 264 -16.62 17.33 -2.91
CA GLU A 264 -17.90 17.04 -3.57
C GLU A 264 -17.80 15.80 -4.49
N ARG A 265 -16.74 15.67 -5.29
CA ARG A 265 -16.52 14.49 -6.12
C ARG A 265 -16.32 13.23 -5.26
N MET A 266 -15.51 13.31 -4.22
CA MET A 266 -15.26 12.17 -3.32
C MET A 266 -16.52 11.75 -2.57
N LEU A 267 -17.38 12.70 -2.18
CA LEU A 267 -18.69 12.45 -1.58
C LEU A 267 -19.61 11.72 -2.57
N ALA A 268 -19.71 12.19 -3.81
CA ALA A 268 -20.52 11.55 -4.84
C ALA A 268 -20.07 10.09 -5.09
N THR A 269 -18.75 9.87 -5.13
CA THR A 269 -18.19 8.51 -5.26
C THR A 269 -18.50 7.66 -4.02
N PHE A 270 -18.39 8.23 -2.82
CA PHE A 270 -18.72 7.49 -1.59
C PHE A 270 -20.19 7.08 -1.55
N GLU A 271 -21.11 7.97 -1.86
CA GLU A 271 -22.54 7.67 -1.86
C GLU A 271 -22.87 6.56 -2.89
N SER A 272 -22.33 6.67 -4.11
CA SER A 272 -22.50 5.63 -5.12
C SER A 272 -21.92 4.27 -4.67
N ASP A 273 -20.73 4.26 -4.09
CA ASP A 273 -20.11 3.04 -3.57
C ASP A 273 -20.88 2.49 -2.37
N TRP A 274 -21.46 3.36 -1.53
CA TRP A 274 -22.29 3.00 -0.40
C TRP A 274 -23.60 2.31 -0.82
N GLU A 275 -24.28 2.86 -1.81
CA GLU A 275 -25.51 2.28 -2.37
C GLU A 275 -25.24 0.90 -3.00
N ASN A 276 -24.10 0.74 -3.68
CA ASN A 276 -23.69 -0.50 -4.32
C ASN A 276 -22.94 -1.48 -3.39
N SER A 277 -22.82 -1.16 -2.09
CA SER A 277 -22.15 -1.99 -1.10
C SER A 277 -23.13 -2.89 -0.35
N ALA A 278 -22.64 -4.03 0.15
CA ALA A 278 -23.43 -4.95 0.96
C ALA A 278 -23.14 -4.75 2.44
N ASP A 279 -24.17 -4.91 3.30
CA ASP A 279 -23.98 -4.92 4.74
C ASP A 279 -22.93 -5.96 5.14
N SER A 280 -21.98 -5.54 5.97
CA SER A 280 -20.90 -6.41 6.44
C SER A 280 -21.42 -7.66 7.17
N ALA A 281 -22.58 -7.55 7.84
CA ALA A 281 -23.26 -8.67 8.48
C ALA A 281 -23.89 -9.64 7.45
N ALA A 282 -24.46 -9.13 6.35
CA ALA A 282 -25.01 -9.96 5.27
C ALA A 282 -23.93 -10.58 4.39
N ALA A 283 -22.82 -9.89 4.18
CA ALA A 283 -21.66 -10.42 3.47
C ALA A 283 -20.87 -11.48 4.26
N ALA A 284 -21.13 -11.60 5.56
CA ALA A 284 -20.59 -12.64 6.44
C ALA A 284 -21.31 -13.99 6.32
N GLN A 285 -22.26 -14.16 5.40
CA GLN A 285 -22.64 -15.53 5.01
C GLN A 285 -21.40 -16.21 4.44
N PRO A 286 -20.93 -17.31 5.01
CA PRO A 286 -19.70 -17.93 4.56
C PRO A 286 -19.93 -18.37 3.11
N ARG A 287 -19.23 -17.77 2.15
CA ARG A 287 -18.86 -18.54 0.97
C ARG A 287 -18.26 -19.81 1.55
N ARG A 288 -18.94 -20.93 1.40
CA ARG A 288 -18.48 -22.24 1.82
C ARG A 288 -17.17 -22.53 1.06
N THR A 289 -16.08 -21.99 1.56
CA THR A 289 -14.76 -22.50 1.18
C THR A 289 -14.74 -23.89 1.76
N PRO A 290 -14.53 -24.93 0.95
CA PRO A 290 -14.48 -26.29 1.46
C PRO A 290 -13.57 -26.33 2.68
N PRO A 291 -13.92 -27.03 3.77
CA PRO A 291 -13.10 -27.11 4.99
C PRO A 291 -11.65 -27.48 4.69
N VAL A 292 -11.41 -28.26 3.66
CA VAL A 292 -10.10 -28.73 3.16
C VAL A 292 -9.22 -27.58 2.70
N ALA A 293 -9.74 -26.61 1.93
CA ALA A 293 -8.93 -25.49 1.45
C ALA A 293 -8.50 -24.54 2.59
N LYS A 294 -9.30 -24.42 3.64
CA LYS A 294 -8.95 -23.63 4.85
C LYS A 294 -7.89 -24.35 5.69
N VAL A 295 -7.99 -25.66 5.81
CA VAL A 295 -7.02 -26.51 6.53
C VAL A 295 -5.70 -26.52 5.76
N ALA A 296 -5.72 -26.74 4.44
CA ALA A 296 -4.54 -26.74 3.59
C ALA A 296 -3.80 -25.38 3.64
N LYS A 297 -4.52 -24.25 3.60
CA LYS A 297 -3.92 -22.92 3.73
C LYS A 297 -3.31 -22.66 5.12
N LYS A 298 -3.89 -23.22 6.16
CA LYS A 298 -3.39 -23.13 7.54
C LYS A 298 -2.17 -24.00 7.76
N VAL A 299 -2.17 -25.20 7.19
CA VAL A 299 -1.04 -26.15 7.19
C VAL A 299 0.14 -25.60 6.38
N ALA A 300 -0.10 -25.10 5.16
CA ALA A 300 0.93 -24.45 4.34
C ALA A 300 1.58 -23.24 5.05
N LYS A 301 0.76 -22.48 5.79
CA LYS A 301 1.26 -21.31 6.55
C LYS A 301 2.02 -21.72 7.82
N ALA A 302 1.68 -22.84 8.44
CA ALA A 302 2.40 -23.41 9.58
C ALA A 302 3.74 -24.00 9.12
N LEU A 303 3.75 -24.82 8.09
CA LEU A 303 4.96 -25.41 7.52
C LEU A 303 5.96 -24.34 7.03
N ALA A 304 5.48 -23.23 6.45
CA ALA A 304 6.34 -22.12 6.05
C ALA A 304 6.93 -21.32 7.23
N ARG A 305 6.37 -21.47 8.45
CA ARG A 305 6.90 -20.85 9.68
C ARG A 305 7.89 -21.73 10.43
N ASP A 306 7.73 -23.02 10.32
CA ASP A 306 8.48 -24.05 11.09
C ASP A 306 9.56 -24.73 10.24
N LEU A 307 9.92 -24.15 9.07
CA LEU A 307 11.09 -24.63 8.32
C LEU A 307 12.33 -24.42 9.18
N PRO A 308 13.12 -25.48 9.45
CA PRO A 308 14.40 -25.32 10.14
C PRO A 308 15.31 -24.36 9.34
N PRO A 309 16.29 -23.72 9.97
CA PRO A 309 17.24 -22.90 9.24
C PRO A 309 17.85 -23.72 8.09
N VAL A 310 17.76 -23.16 6.89
CA VAL A 310 18.13 -23.87 5.63
C VAL A 310 19.63 -24.14 5.57
N THR A 311 20.44 -23.30 6.22
CA THR A 311 21.90 -23.39 6.22
C THR A 311 22.45 -24.75 6.65
N PRO A 312 22.00 -25.38 7.76
CA PRO A 312 22.49 -26.71 8.15
C PRO A 312 22.13 -27.81 7.15
N VAL A 313 20.90 -27.73 6.58
CA VAL A 313 20.44 -28.72 5.56
C VAL A 313 21.24 -28.55 4.28
N LEU A 314 21.54 -27.31 3.89
CA LEU A 314 22.35 -27.01 2.72
C LEU A 314 23.80 -27.52 2.90
N GLU A 315 24.43 -27.28 4.06
CA GLU A 315 25.77 -27.76 4.36
C GLU A 315 25.84 -29.30 4.34
N GLU A 316 24.82 -29.98 4.84
CA GLU A 316 24.73 -31.43 4.81
C GLU A 316 24.57 -31.97 3.38
N THR A 317 23.67 -31.32 2.59
CA THR A 317 23.45 -31.69 1.17
C THR A 317 24.69 -31.44 0.31
N LEU A 318 25.39 -30.31 0.51
CA LEU A 318 26.62 -30.02 -0.21
C LEU A 318 27.74 -31.04 0.14
N ARG A 319 27.80 -31.46 1.40
CA ARG A 319 28.73 -32.53 1.85
C ARG A 319 28.40 -33.88 1.22
N GLU A 320 27.12 -34.24 1.11
CA GLU A 320 26.65 -35.43 0.44
C GLU A 320 26.97 -35.44 -1.07
N LEU A 321 26.86 -34.30 -1.71
CA LEU A 321 27.14 -34.10 -3.13
C LEU A 321 28.65 -33.90 -3.45
N ALA A 322 29.51 -33.90 -2.44
CA ALA A 322 30.95 -33.63 -2.54
C ALA A 322 31.29 -32.32 -3.25
N VAL A 323 30.47 -31.28 -3.05
CA VAL A 323 30.69 -29.94 -3.58
C VAL A 323 31.33 -29.07 -2.48
N GLU A 324 32.52 -28.54 -2.77
CA GLU A 324 33.21 -27.60 -1.87
C GLU A 324 32.37 -26.32 -1.71
N PRO A 325 32.14 -25.82 -0.48
CA PRO A 325 31.34 -24.62 -0.23
C PRO A 325 31.84 -23.37 -0.96
N ASN A 326 33.14 -23.28 -1.23
CA ASN A 326 33.77 -22.18 -1.94
C ASN A 326 33.68 -22.24 -3.48
N GLY A 327 33.04 -23.28 -4.02
CA GLY A 327 32.87 -23.50 -5.47
C GLY A 327 31.52 -23.05 -6.03
N LEU A 328 30.58 -22.61 -5.19
CA LEU A 328 29.30 -22.08 -5.65
C LEU A 328 29.40 -20.57 -5.90
N PRO A 329 28.90 -20.07 -7.03
CA PRO A 329 28.91 -18.64 -7.35
C PRO A 329 27.79 -17.86 -6.63
N LEU A 330 27.22 -18.40 -5.54
CA LEU A 330 26.08 -17.86 -4.81
C LEU A 330 26.44 -17.70 -3.32
N GLU A 331 26.10 -16.56 -2.74
CA GLU A 331 26.21 -16.36 -1.31
C GLU A 331 25.17 -17.23 -0.55
N PRO A 332 25.49 -17.70 0.69
CA PRO A 332 24.60 -18.56 1.47
C PRO A 332 23.17 -18.01 1.62
N GLU A 333 23.02 -16.67 1.72
CA GLU A 333 21.73 -15.98 1.83
C GLU A 333 20.92 -16.07 0.52
N GLU A 334 21.57 -16.05 -0.64
CA GLU A 334 20.92 -16.22 -1.94
C GLU A 334 20.39 -17.63 -2.13
N VAL A 335 21.13 -18.63 -1.66
CA VAL A 335 20.71 -20.03 -1.69
C VAL A 335 19.53 -20.25 -0.74
N GLU A 336 19.55 -19.66 0.46
CA GLU A 336 18.42 -19.72 1.40
C GLU A 336 17.14 -19.15 0.79
N GLU A 337 17.22 -18.03 0.05
CA GLU A 337 16.07 -17.43 -0.62
C GLU A 337 15.52 -18.31 -1.74
N VAL A 338 16.39 -18.88 -2.58
CA VAL A 338 16.00 -19.78 -3.67
C VAL A 338 15.34 -21.05 -3.12
N VAL A 339 15.90 -21.65 -2.08
CA VAL A 339 15.32 -22.85 -1.43
C VAL A 339 13.97 -22.53 -0.80
N ARG A 340 13.86 -21.39 -0.10
CA ARG A 340 12.60 -20.94 0.53
C ARG A 340 11.50 -20.70 -0.51
N ASP A 341 11.82 -20.13 -1.65
CA ASP A 341 10.86 -19.91 -2.73
C ASP A 341 10.51 -21.20 -3.47
N ALA A 342 11.45 -22.11 -3.69
CA ALA A 342 11.19 -23.44 -4.23
C ALA A 342 10.25 -24.25 -3.32
N VAL A 343 10.46 -24.21 -2.00
CA VAL A 343 9.58 -24.86 -1.01
C VAL A 343 8.17 -24.23 -1.02
N LYS A 344 8.07 -22.92 -1.13
CA LYS A 344 6.74 -22.25 -1.24
C LYS A 344 5.98 -22.68 -2.49
N GLU A 345 6.64 -22.79 -3.63
CA GLU A 345 6.00 -23.24 -4.87
C GLU A 345 5.61 -24.72 -4.81
N ALA A 346 6.48 -25.59 -4.29
CA ALA A 346 6.17 -27.01 -4.09
C ALA A 346 4.97 -27.20 -3.13
N VAL A 347 4.90 -26.43 -2.05
CA VAL A 347 3.74 -26.45 -1.12
C VAL A 347 2.47 -25.95 -1.80
N LYS A 348 2.55 -24.90 -2.63
CA LYS A 348 1.39 -24.42 -3.39
C LYS A 348 0.88 -25.46 -4.39
N GLU A 349 1.77 -26.14 -5.06
CA GLU A 349 1.45 -27.18 -6.05
C GLU A 349 0.79 -28.38 -5.37
N ALA A 350 1.39 -28.88 -4.29
CA ALA A 350 0.81 -29.95 -3.48
C ALA A 350 -0.58 -29.60 -2.92
N VAL A 351 -0.78 -28.35 -2.47
CA VAL A 351 -2.09 -27.85 -2.02
C VAL A 351 -3.10 -27.79 -3.17
N ARG A 352 -2.66 -27.39 -4.37
CA ARG A 352 -3.52 -27.36 -5.56
C ARG A 352 -3.99 -28.76 -5.92
N ASP A 353 -3.07 -29.72 -5.95
CA ASP A 353 -3.36 -31.11 -6.29
C ASP A 353 -4.34 -31.76 -5.31
N VAL A 354 -4.14 -31.57 -4.01
CA VAL A 354 -5.06 -32.05 -2.97
C VAL A 354 -6.46 -31.41 -3.11
N VAL A 355 -6.53 -30.13 -3.48
CA VAL A 355 -7.82 -29.43 -3.70
C VAL A 355 -8.51 -29.93 -4.97
N GLU A 356 -7.77 -30.19 -6.04
CA GLU A 356 -8.32 -30.75 -7.28
C GLU A 356 -8.79 -32.19 -7.09
N GLU A 357 -8.03 -33.00 -6.36
CA GLU A 357 -8.39 -34.36 -6.03
C GLU A 357 -9.63 -34.45 -5.16
N ALA A 358 -9.74 -33.56 -4.13
CA ALA A 358 -10.91 -33.42 -3.30
C ALA A 358 -12.14 -32.93 -4.09
N ARG A 359 -11.97 -32.09 -5.10
CA ARG A 359 -13.04 -31.68 -6.03
C ARG A 359 -13.52 -32.84 -6.91
N ARG A 360 -12.59 -33.64 -7.45
CA ARG A 360 -12.94 -34.84 -8.25
C ARG A 360 -13.68 -35.87 -7.41
N ALA A 361 -13.28 -36.06 -6.15
CA ALA A 361 -13.92 -37.00 -5.22
C ALA A 361 -15.31 -36.53 -4.73
N SER A 362 -15.60 -35.21 -4.74
CA SER A 362 -16.88 -34.65 -4.33
C SER A 362 -17.92 -34.47 -5.45
N GLY A 363 -17.59 -34.87 -6.70
CA GLY A 363 -18.54 -34.95 -7.81
C GLY A 363 -19.12 -33.59 -8.28
N THR A 364 -18.43 -32.47 -8.03
CA THR A 364 -18.81 -31.13 -8.49
C THR A 364 -17.71 -30.50 -9.34
#